data_a55217876fb934d891b3ec491ab97293
#
_entry.id   a55217876fb934d891b3ec491ab97293
#
_cell.length_a   1.000
_cell.length_b   1.000
_cell.length_c   1.000
_cell.angle_alpha   90.00
_cell.angle_beta   90.00
_cell.angle_gamma   90.00
#
_symmetry.space_group_name_H-M   'P 1'
#
loop_
_entity.id
_entity.type
_entity.pdbx_description
1 polymer ?
#
loop_
_entity_poly.entity_id
_entity_poly.type
_entity_poly.pdbx_seq_one_letter_code
_entity_poly.pdbx_strand_id
1 'polypeptide(L)'
;KEETAKMDAILGDPKRLKAVAEDFVTHYEKRVSESATIKGKAMFVCSSREIAYELYKNIIALRPEWNEIKTSADDEVLSEEEQKKIKPIERIKMIMTRSKDDNETLYKLLGTKEYRKTLDAEFKNEKSNFKIAIVVDMWLTGFDVPFLDTMYIDKPIKQHNLIQTISRVNRRFEGKNKGLVVDYIGIKKQMNLALARYNKGDEDNFEDIAESLIVVRNHLDLLAKLFHNFDSSKYFNGTTIQQLNTLNMAAEYAQQTKDFETRFMGLVKRLKAAYDICAGSEKLTQIERDFTHFYMAVRSIVFKLTKGNAPDTAQMNARVREMIKDALQSDGVQEIFKLGDERESEQDLFDENYLAKIDKIKLPNTKIKLLQQLLAKVIGEMKKVNRVKGIDFTKKMNALVERYNERNESDVLKSEVYEEMAEQLTDLIWEAHKEFSAGDALGIDFEEKAFYDILKELCFKYDFTYPEDKLIELAKAVKKLVDGQAKFPDWNKRDDIKSALKVGLILLLDEFGYPPVERDEVYVEIFEQAENFKKNQN
;
A
#
# COMPACT_ATOMS: atom_id res chain seq x y z
N LYS A 1 -30.23 26.63 28.90
CA LYS A 1 -30.21 25.51 29.87
C LYS A 1 -31.40 24.56 29.69
N GLU A 2 -32.63 25.07 29.53
CA GLU A 2 -33.84 24.24 29.32
C GLU A 2 -33.81 23.47 27.99
N GLU A 3 -33.35 24.10 26.89
CA GLU A 3 -33.23 23.45 25.58
C GLU A 3 -32.16 22.33 25.59
N THR A 4 -31.05 22.54 26.28
CA THR A 4 -29.98 21.54 26.43
C THR A 4 -30.48 20.34 27.23
N ALA A 5 -31.21 20.58 28.34
CA ALA A 5 -31.78 19.52 29.17
C ALA A 5 -32.84 18.69 28.42
N LYS A 6 -33.69 19.34 27.60
CA LYS A 6 -34.64 18.64 26.72
C LYS A 6 -33.95 17.80 25.66
N MET A 7 -32.87 18.32 25.04
CA MET A 7 -32.09 17.60 24.06
C MET A 7 -31.42 16.38 24.71
N ASP A 8 -30.76 16.55 25.86
CA ASP A 8 -30.10 15.45 26.57
C ASP A 8 -31.10 14.37 27.02
N ALA A 9 -32.34 14.75 27.38
CA ALA A 9 -33.39 13.79 27.69
C ALA A 9 -33.82 12.97 26.46
N ILE A 10 -33.87 13.58 25.28
CA ILE A 10 -34.18 12.87 24.01
C ILE A 10 -33.02 11.97 23.61
N LEU A 11 -31.79 12.48 23.63
CA LEU A 11 -30.61 11.74 23.24
C LEU A 11 -30.30 10.58 24.20
N GLY A 12 -30.63 10.74 25.49
CA GLY A 12 -30.45 9.75 26.54
C GLY A 12 -31.57 8.74 26.68
N ASP A 13 -32.63 8.80 25.85
CA ASP A 13 -33.73 7.84 25.92
C ASP A 13 -33.21 6.39 25.77
N PRO A 14 -33.50 5.47 26.72
CA PRO A 14 -32.94 4.11 26.71
C PRO A 14 -33.29 3.31 25.47
N LYS A 15 -34.50 3.49 24.90
CA LYS A 15 -34.91 2.77 23.67
C LYS A 15 -34.16 3.29 22.48
N ARG A 16 -33.98 4.62 22.41
CA ARG A 16 -33.18 5.24 21.36
C ARG A 16 -31.71 4.80 21.44
N LEU A 17 -31.09 4.83 22.60
CA LEU A 17 -29.69 4.42 22.80
C LEU A 17 -29.46 2.95 22.43
N LYS A 18 -30.42 2.08 22.73
CA LYS A 18 -30.38 0.68 22.32
C LYS A 18 -30.40 0.55 20.78
N ALA A 19 -31.29 1.26 20.11
CA ALA A 19 -31.40 1.25 18.65
C ALA A 19 -30.14 1.84 18.00
N VAL A 20 -29.58 2.91 18.55
CA VAL A 20 -28.30 3.50 18.08
C VAL A 20 -27.15 2.51 18.26
N ALA A 21 -27.09 1.79 19.39
CA ALA A 21 -26.05 0.76 19.61
C ALA A 21 -26.16 -0.40 18.62
N GLU A 22 -27.38 -0.88 18.35
CA GLU A 22 -27.64 -1.96 17.37
C GLU A 22 -27.24 -1.53 15.95
N ASP A 23 -27.65 -0.32 15.54
CA ASP A 23 -27.28 0.23 14.22
C ASP A 23 -25.77 0.45 14.11
N PHE A 24 -25.14 1.06 15.12
CA PHE A 24 -23.69 1.26 15.15
C PHE A 24 -22.92 -0.05 15.00
N VAL A 25 -23.24 -1.05 15.81
CA VAL A 25 -22.56 -2.35 15.78
C VAL A 25 -22.72 -3.00 14.40
N THR A 26 -23.95 -3.06 13.89
CA THR A 26 -24.24 -3.64 12.58
C THR A 26 -23.52 -2.91 11.45
N HIS A 27 -23.59 -1.58 11.45
CA HIS A 27 -22.93 -0.76 10.43
C HIS A 27 -21.40 -0.87 10.50
N TYR A 28 -20.81 -0.81 11.69
CA TYR A 28 -19.37 -0.91 11.89
C TYR A 28 -18.83 -2.29 11.44
N GLU A 29 -19.43 -3.38 11.92
CA GLU A 29 -19.03 -4.74 11.56
C GLU A 29 -19.13 -5.00 10.06
N LYS A 30 -20.23 -4.53 9.45
CA LYS A 30 -20.43 -4.66 8.01
C LYS A 30 -19.35 -3.92 7.22
N ARG A 31 -18.99 -2.70 7.62
CA ARG A 31 -17.90 -1.96 6.98
C ARG A 31 -16.55 -2.66 7.12
N VAL A 32 -16.25 -3.20 8.31
CA VAL A 32 -15.01 -3.96 8.55
C VAL A 32 -14.99 -5.23 7.72
N SER A 33 -16.05 -6.03 7.74
CA SER A 33 -16.14 -7.29 7.00
C SER A 33 -16.05 -7.11 5.48
N GLU A 34 -16.51 -5.95 4.98
CA GLU A 34 -16.48 -5.62 3.56
C GLU A 34 -15.24 -4.83 3.14
N SER A 35 -14.24 -4.73 4.02
CA SER A 35 -12.99 -3.98 3.79
C SER A 35 -13.22 -2.52 3.37
N ALA A 36 -14.32 -1.91 3.85
CA ALA A 36 -14.67 -0.51 3.62
C ALA A 36 -14.00 0.45 4.62
N THR A 37 -13.14 -0.06 5.48
CA THR A 37 -12.29 0.70 6.42
C THR A 37 -10.82 0.43 6.13
N ILE A 38 -9.93 1.36 6.53
CA ILE A 38 -8.50 1.21 6.32
C ILE A 38 -7.87 0.30 7.40
N LYS A 39 -8.09 0.68 8.68
CA LYS A 39 -7.55 -0.02 9.86
C LYS A 39 -8.63 -0.37 10.88
N GLY A 40 -9.88 -0.27 10.51
CA GLY A 40 -11.03 -0.51 11.39
C GLY A 40 -11.17 0.50 12.53
N LYS A 41 -10.51 1.66 12.47
CA LYS A 41 -10.60 2.68 13.52
C LYS A 41 -11.87 3.53 13.33
N ALA A 42 -12.63 3.66 14.40
CA ALA A 42 -13.84 4.47 14.44
C ALA A 42 -13.90 5.32 15.70
N MET A 43 -14.53 6.48 15.61
CA MET A 43 -14.79 7.37 16.74
C MET A 43 -16.29 7.60 16.85
N PHE A 44 -16.84 7.44 18.04
CA PHE A 44 -18.24 7.73 18.35
C PHE A 44 -18.33 8.95 19.27
N VAL A 45 -19.01 10.00 18.83
CA VAL A 45 -19.12 11.28 19.54
C VAL A 45 -20.48 11.37 20.21
N CYS A 46 -20.50 11.39 21.54
CA CYS A 46 -21.71 11.50 22.38
C CYS A 46 -21.89 12.90 22.94
N SER A 47 -23.13 13.26 23.27
CA SER A 47 -23.47 14.58 23.81
C SER A 47 -23.09 14.77 25.29
N SER A 48 -23.19 13.72 26.13
CA SER A 48 -22.81 13.75 27.53
C SER A 48 -22.09 12.49 27.99
N ARG A 49 -21.50 12.55 29.18
CA ARG A 49 -20.78 11.43 29.81
C ARG A 49 -21.71 10.26 30.15
N GLU A 50 -22.88 10.58 30.64
CA GLU A 50 -23.94 9.62 31.00
C GLU A 50 -24.39 8.86 29.75
N ILE A 51 -24.69 9.59 28.67
CA ILE A 51 -25.09 9.00 27.38
C ILE A 51 -23.98 8.12 26.81
N ALA A 52 -22.73 8.56 26.87
CA ALA A 52 -21.56 7.78 26.42
C ALA A 52 -21.45 6.46 27.21
N TYR A 53 -21.66 6.49 28.51
CA TYR A 53 -21.59 5.30 29.36
C TYR A 53 -22.77 4.35 29.11
N GLU A 54 -23.99 4.85 28.96
CA GLU A 54 -25.16 4.03 28.62
C GLU A 54 -24.99 3.38 27.22
N LEU A 55 -24.52 4.16 26.25
CA LEU A 55 -24.20 3.63 24.93
C LEU A 55 -23.13 2.52 24.99
N TYR A 56 -22.03 2.75 25.72
CA TYR A 56 -20.98 1.75 25.93
C TYR A 56 -21.53 0.45 26.50
N LYS A 57 -22.39 0.53 27.54
CA LYS A 57 -23.03 -0.65 28.16
C LYS A 57 -23.87 -1.43 27.14
N ASN A 58 -24.67 -0.72 26.33
CA ASN A 58 -25.50 -1.35 25.29
C ASN A 58 -24.63 -2.03 24.23
N ILE A 59 -23.53 -1.41 23.79
CA ILE A 59 -22.61 -1.99 22.82
C ILE A 59 -21.95 -3.25 23.38
N ILE A 60 -21.46 -3.21 24.63
CA ILE A 60 -20.82 -4.39 25.27
C ILE A 60 -21.84 -5.51 25.52
N ALA A 61 -23.10 -5.19 25.79
CA ALA A 61 -24.16 -6.20 25.88
C ALA A 61 -24.41 -6.91 24.54
N LEU A 62 -24.26 -6.21 23.41
CA LEU A 62 -24.38 -6.77 22.06
C LEU A 62 -23.11 -7.53 21.63
N ARG A 63 -21.94 -7.10 22.07
CA ARG A 63 -20.62 -7.65 21.72
C ARG A 63 -19.71 -7.74 22.95
N PRO A 64 -19.94 -8.73 23.83
CA PRO A 64 -19.11 -8.93 25.03
C PRO A 64 -17.62 -9.15 24.68
N GLU A 65 -17.32 -9.78 23.54
CA GLU A 65 -15.98 -10.04 23.04
C GLU A 65 -15.18 -8.77 22.72
N TRP A 66 -15.84 -7.61 22.52
CA TRP A 66 -15.14 -6.34 22.33
C TRP A 66 -14.52 -5.80 23.62
N ASN A 67 -14.92 -6.36 24.76
CA ASN A 67 -14.34 -6.08 26.07
C ASN A 67 -13.20 -7.04 26.45
N GLU A 68 -12.84 -7.98 25.57
CA GLU A 68 -11.69 -8.84 25.78
C GLU A 68 -10.39 -8.06 25.53
N ILE A 69 -9.40 -8.32 26.39
CA ILE A 69 -8.08 -7.70 26.29
C ILE A 69 -7.24 -8.50 25.33
N LYS A 70 -6.88 -7.89 24.18
CA LYS A 70 -6.03 -8.48 23.14
C LYS A 70 -4.95 -7.49 22.70
N THR A 71 -3.85 -7.99 22.16
CA THR A 71 -2.77 -7.14 21.63
C THR A 71 -3.19 -6.53 20.29
N SER A 72 -3.77 -7.35 19.41
CA SER A 72 -4.24 -6.97 18.07
C SER A 72 -5.54 -7.67 17.71
N ALA A 73 -6.12 -7.33 16.57
CA ALA A 73 -7.22 -8.11 15.99
C ALA A 73 -6.74 -9.51 15.60
N ASP A 74 -7.66 -10.50 15.57
CA ASP A 74 -7.32 -11.92 15.37
C ASP A 74 -6.71 -12.21 13.99
N ASP A 75 -6.91 -11.34 13.00
CA ASP A 75 -6.40 -11.39 11.63
C ASP A 75 -5.10 -10.58 11.41
N GLU A 76 -4.61 -9.88 12.42
CA GLU A 76 -3.42 -9.04 12.32
C GLU A 76 -2.16 -9.83 12.67
N VAL A 77 -1.20 -9.87 11.73
CA VAL A 77 0.11 -10.49 11.97
C VAL A 77 1.06 -9.47 12.58
N LEU A 78 1.57 -9.78 13.78
CA LEU A 78 2.53 -8.95 14.48
C LEU A 78 3.93 -9.57 14.44
N SER A 79 4.96 -8.75 14.19
CA SER A 79 6.35 -9.12 14.44
C SER A 79 6.64 -9.20 15.94
N GLU A 80 7.74 -9.85 16.35
CA GLU A 80 8.14 -9.93 17.76
C GLU A 80 8.36 -8.55 18.40
N GLU A 81 8.88 -7.59 17.62
CA GLU A 81 9.08 -6.22 18.09
C GLU A 81 7.76 -5.46 18.28
N GLU A 82 6.80 -5.67 17.40
CA GLU A 82 5.47 -5.08 17.49
C GLU A 82 4.71 -5.65 18.70
N GLN A 83 4.78 -6.96 18.93
CA GLN A 83 4.17 -7.60 20.09
C GLN A 83 4.68 -7.01 21.42
N LYS A 84 5.96 -6.63 21.49
CA LYS A 84 6.54 -6.00 22.67
C LYS A 84 6.12 -4.53 22.86
N LYS A 85 5.81 -3.82 21.77
CA LYS A 85 5.48 -2.40 21.78
C LYS A 85 3.99 -2.12 22.00
N ILE A 86 3.11 -3.01 21.52
CA ILE A 86 1.65 -2.86 21.61
C ILE A 86 1.17 -3.39 22.95
N LYS A 87 0.45 -2.57 23.71
CA LYS A 87 -0.15 -3.00 24.97
C LYS A 87 -1.46 -3.72 24.72
N PRO A 88 -1.68 -4.89 25.33
CA PRO A 88 -2.99 -5.55 25.28
C PRO A 88 -4.09 -4.65 25.84
N ILE A 89 -5.18 -4.51 25.09
CA ILE A 89 -6.29 -3.61 25.39
C ILE A 89 -7.59 -4.13 24.77
N GLU A 90 -8.72 -3.64 25.28
CA GLU A 90 -10.03 -3.93 24.70
C GLU A 90 -10.23 -3.22 23.36
N ARG A 91 -11.13 -3.74 22.53
CA ARG A 91 -11.45 -3.17 21.21
C ARG A 91 -12.13 -1.81 21.29
N ILE A 92 -12.92 -1.58 22.33
CA ILE A 92 -13.68 -0.35 22.54
C ILE A 92 -13.36 0.29 23.91
N LYS A 93 -13.13 1.59 23.91
CA LYS A 93 -12.88 2.39 25.13
C LYS A 93 -13.60 3.72 25.10
N MET A 94 -13.95 4.21 26.29
CA MET A 94 -14.41 5.58 26.51
C MET A 94 -13.24 6.49 26.86
N ILE A 95 -13.18 7.65 26.21
CA ILE A 95 -12.14 8.67 26.41
C ILE A 95 -12.76 9.89 27.05
N MET A 96 -12.72 9.92 28.38
CA MET A 96 -13.26 10.98 29.22
C MET A 96 -12.41 11.16 30.49
N THR A 97 -12.51 12.33 31.12
CA THR A 97 -11.94 12.53 32.45
C THR A 97 -12.82 11.90 33.50
N ARG A 98 -12.25 11.31 34.55
CA ARG A 98 -13.01 10.87 35.74
C ARG A 98 -13.55 12.07 36.50
N SER A 99 -14.71 11.89 37.08
CA SER A 99 -15.28 12.79 38.10
C SER A 99 -15.36 12.08 39.46
N LYS A 100 -15.38 12.86 40.54
CA LYS A 100 -15.62 12.32 41.90
C LYS A 100 -17.07 11.79 42.04
N ASP A 101 -17.95 12.26 41.19
CA ASP A 101 -19.36 11.87 41.18
C ASP A 101 -19.65 10.64 40.31
N ASP A 102 -18.61 10.12 39.62
CA ASP A 102 -18.75 8.89 38.85
C ASP A 102 -19.03 7.70 39.80
N ASN A 103 -19.90 6.78 39.36
CA ASN A 103 -20.02 5.51 40.08
C ASN A 103 -18.69 4.72 40.02
N GLU A 104 -18.51 3.82 40.97
CA GLU A 104 -17.22 3.10 41.13
C GLU A 104 -16.79 2.36 39.84
N THR A 105 -17.73 1.77 39.11
CA THR A 105 -17.48 1.03 37.87
C THR A 105 -16.99 1.97 36.76
N LEU A 106 -17.66 3.07 36.54
CA LEU A 106 -17.27 4.06 35.55
C LEU A 106 -15.95 4.72 35.93
N TYR A 107 -15.74 5.04 37.21
CA TYR A 107 -14.50 5.62 37.71
C TYR A 107 -13.30 4.73 37.46
N LYS A 108 -13.43 3.41 37.69
CA LYS A 108 -12.37 2.41 37.38
C LYS A 108 -12.15 2.27 35.89
N LEU A 109 -13.22 2.21 35.07
CA LEU A 109 -13.17 2.04 33.64
C LEU A 109 -12.43 3.18 32.91
N LEU A 110 -12.61 4.41 33.36
CA LEU A 110 -11.98 5.61 32.77
C LEU A 110 -10.49 5.75 33.11
N GLY A 111 -10.03 5.14 34.18
CA GLY A 111 -8.62 5.12 34.58
C GLY A 111 -8.01 6.49 34.89
N THR A 112 -6.70 6.55 35.08
CA THR A 112 -5.92 7.74 35.41
C THR A 112 -5.59 8.61 34.20
N LYS A 113 -4.96 9.77 34.42
CA LYS A 113 -4.40 10.60 33.35
C LYS A 113 -3.32 9.87 32.58
N GLU A 114 -2.50 9.08 33.25
CA GLU A 114 -1.43 8.25 32.66
C GLU A 114 -2.04 7.15 31.80
N TYR A 115 -3.13 6.53 32.28
CA TYR A 115 -3.86 5.54 31.50
C TYR A 115 -4.42 6.13 30.21
N ARG A 116 -4.96 7.36 30.23
CA ARG A 116 -5.42 8.03 29.02
C ARG A 116 -4.30 8.31 27.99
N LYS A 117 -3.06 8.57 28.44
CA LYS A 117 -1.90 8.66 27.55
C LYS A 117 -1.60 7.32 26.87
N THR A 118 -1.77 6.22 27.60
CA THR A 118 -1.68 4.88 27.01
C THR A 118 -2.78 4.68 25.95
N LEU A 119 -4.03 5.05 26.25
CA LEU A 119 -5.13 4.98 25.29
C LEU A 119 -4.85 5.81 24.02
N ASP A 120 -4.28 7.01 24.16
CA ASP A 120 -3.85 7.86 23.05
C ASP A 120 -2.80 7.16 22.16
N ALA A 121 -1.78 6.58 22.78
CA ALA A 121 -0.74 5.87 22.05
C ALA A 121 -1.27 4.62 21.32
N GLU A 122 -2.11 3.82 21.99
CA GLU A 122 -2.69 2.61 21.39
C GLU A 122 -3.69 2.92 20.28
N PHE A 123 -4.48 4.00 20.40
CA PHE A 123 -5.38 4.38 19.30
C PHE A 123 -4.62 4.89 18.07
N LYS A 124 -3.46 5.52 18.26
CA LYS A 124 -2.52 5.93 17.20
C LYS A 124 -1.72 4.79 16.59
N ASN A 125 -1.79 3.60 17.16
CA ASN A 125 -1.15 2.41 16.60
C ASN A 125 -2.15 1.68 15.69
N GLU A 126 -1.80 1.51 14.43
CA GLU A 126 -2.65 0.88 13.41
C GLU A 126 -3.04 -0.55 13.77
N LYS A 127 -2.09 -1.32 14.34
CA LYS A 127 -2.22 -2.74 14.63
C LYS A 127 -2.82 -3.04 16.01
N SER A 128 -2.90 -2.05 16.92
CA SER A 128 -3.50 -2.23 18.24
C SER A 128 -4.96 -2.70 18.16
N ASN A 129 -5.36 -3.56 19.09
CA ASN A 129 -6.75 -4.02 19.22
C ASN A 129 -7.73 -2.87 19.54
N PHE A 130 -7.26 -1.73 20.04
CA PHE A 130 -8.12 -0.59 20.32
C PHE A 130 -8.62 0.06 19.02
N LYS A 131 -9.82 -0.29 18.58
CA LYS A 131 -10.40 0.14 17.29
C LYS A 131 -11.47 1.20 17.43
N ILE A 132 -12.22 1.24 18.54
CA ILE A 132 -13.40 2.10 18.70
C ILE A 132 -13.23 3.00 19.94
N ALA A 133 -13.21 4.33 19.72
CA ALA A 133 -13.15 5.31 20.79
C ALA A 133 -14.51 6.01 20.95
N ILE A 134 -15.12 5.93 22.14
CA ILE A 134 -16.30 6.72 22.49
C ILE A 134 -15.81 7.98 23.20
N VAL A 135 -16.15 9.15 22.68
CA VAL A 135 -15.71 10.46 23.17
C VAL A 135 -16.89 11.40 23.40
N VAL A 136 -16.69 12.42 24.24
CA VAL A 136 -17.66 13.51 24.40
C VAL A 136 -17.09 14.81 23.83
N ASP A 137 -15.98 15.30 24.40
CA ASP A 137 -15.28 16.51 23.95
C ASP A 137 -13.80 16.25 23.66
N MET A 138 -13.21 15.29 24.36
CA MET A 138 -11.80 14.92 24.17
C MET A 138 -11.58 14.34 22.77
N TRP A 139 -10.41 14.64 22.20
CA TRP A 139 -9.99 14.22 20.87
C TRP A 139 -10.72 14.86 19.68
N LEU A 140 -11.77 15.65 19.91
CA LEU A 140 -12.44 16.40 18.84
C LEU A 140 -11.55 17.52 18.30
N THR A 141 -10.64 18.04 19.14
CA THR A 141 -9.63 19.03 18.75
C THR A 141 -8.23 18.57 19.18
N GLY A 142 -7.22 18.89 18.39
CA GLY A 142 -5.82 18.61 18.74
C GLY A 142 -5.37 17.15 18.65
N PHE A 143 -6.22 16.21 18.30
CA PHE A 143 -5.91 14.79 18.16
C PHE A 143 -5.75 14.40 16.69
N ASP A 144 -4.69 13.68 16.33
CA ASP A 144 -4.39 13.31 14.95
C ASP A 144 -4.17 11.80 14.80
N VAL A 145 -5.02 11.17 13.98
CA VAL A 145 -4.94 9.76 13.58
C VAL A 145 -5.30 9.69 12.10
N PRO A 146 -4.32 9.72 11.19
CA PRO A 146 -4.58 9.80 9.74
C PRO A 146 -5.42 8.66 9.19
N PHE A 147 -5.29 7.45 9.75
CA PHE A 147 -6.05 6.25 9.37
C PHE A 147 -7.42 6.12 10.04
N LEU A 148 -7.82 7.07 10.91
CA LEU A 148 -9.22 7.18 11.39
C LEU A 148 -10.11 7.55 10.20
N ASP A 149 -10.99 6.66 9.78
CA ASP A 149 -11.79 6.83 8.58
C ASP A 149 -13.30 6.94 8.83
N THR A 150 -13.78 6.59 10.01
CA THR A 150 -15.21 6.60 10.30
C THR A 150 -15.50 7.34 11.62
N MET A 151 -16.44 8.27 11.57
CA MET A 151 -16.93 8.98 12.74
C MET A 151 -18.46 8.90 12.82
N TYR A 152 -18.96 8.52 13.98
CA TYR A 152 -20.37 8.49 14.30
C TYR A 152 -20.70 9.67 15.20
N ILE A 153 -21.66 10.51 14.83
CA ILE A 153 -21.96 11.73 15.54
C ILE A 153 -23.38 11.67 16.13
N ASP A 154 -23.46 11.63 17.44
CA ASP A 154 -24.69 11.70 18.26
C ASP A 154 -24.60 12.88 19.24
N LYS A 155 -24.17 14.04 18.73
CA LYS A 155 -23.95 15.25 19.50
C LYS A 155 -24.28 16.49 18.68
N PRO A 156 -25.08 17.44 19.18
CA PRO A 156 -25.25 18.73 18.53
C PRO A 156 -23.95 19.54 18.61
N ILE A 157 -23.28 19.68 17.47
CA ILE A 157 -21.98 20.37 17.34
C ILE A 157 -22.20 21.71 16.64
N LYS A 158 -21.69 22.82 17.21
CA LYS A 158 -21.73 24.14 16.57
C LYS A 158 -20.82 24.18 15.32
N GLN A 159 -21.21 25.00 14.33
CA GLN A 159 -20.61 25.07 13.00
C GLN A 159 -19.06 25.05 12.99
N HIS A 160 -18.40 25.88 13.79
CA HIS A 160 -16.93 25.94 13.81
C HIS A 160 -16.30 24.64 14.36
N ASN A 161 -16.83 24.13 15.45
CA ASN A 161 -16.37 22.88 16.06
C ASN A 161 -16.69 21.67 15.17
N LEU A 162 -17.77 21.74 14.38
CA LEU A 162 -18.18 20.69 13.46
C LEU A 162 -17.12 20.45 12.38
N ILE A 163 -16.61 21.52 11.75
CA ILE A 163 -15.54 21.39 10.74
C ILE A 163 -14.28 20.81 11.36
N GLN A 164 -13.87 21.27 12.56
CA GLN A 164 -12.71 20.72 13.25
C GLN A 164 -12.88 19.23 13.58
N THR A 165 -14.07 18.83 13.96
CA THR A 165 -14.42 17.43 14.27
C THR A 165 -14.35 16.57 13.01
N ILE A 166 -14.99 17.00 11.91
CA ILE A 166 -15.00 16.26 10.64
C ILE A 166 -13.59 16.17 10.05
N SER A 167 -12.76 17.19 10.20
CA SER A 167 -11.39 17.17 9.71
C SER A 167 -10.54 16.03 10.28
N ARG A 168 -10.96 15.43 11.42
CA ARG A 168 -10.27 14.26 12.01
C ARG A 168 -10.36 13.02 11.13
N VAL A 169 -11.50 12.81 10.46
CA VAL A 169 -11.68 11.68 9.53
C VAL A 169 -11.28 12.03 8.10
N ASN A 170 -11.04 13.30 7.79
CA ASN A 170 -10.65 13.76 6.45
C ASN A 170 -9.14 14.00 6.30
N ARG A 171 -8.31 13.20 6.99
CA ARG A 171 -6.85 13.20 6.84
C ARG A 171 -6.42 12.28 5.71
N ARG A 172 -5.36 12.67 4.99
CA ARG A 172 -4.74 11.81 3.97
C ARG A 172 -3.98 10.68 4.63
N PHE A 173 -4.20 9.48 4.13
CA PHE A 173 -3.47 8.27 4.51
C PHE A 173 -3.42 7.32 3.31
N GLU A 174 -2.41 6.48 3.25
CA GLU A 174 -2.24 5.51 2.17
C GLU A 174 -3.46 4.58 2.10
N GLY A 175 -4.03 4.43 0.91
CA GLY A 175 -5.25 3.65 0.70
C GLY A 175 -6.55 4.30 1.15
N LYS A 176 -6.52 5.47 1.82
CA LYS A 176 -7.70 6.19 2.27
C LYS A 176 -8.13 7.24 1.24
N ASN A 177 -9.28 7.04 0.64
CA ASN A 177 -9.84 7.97 -0.34
C ASN A 177 -10.66 9.08 0.31
N LYS A 178 -11.50 8.73 1.32
CA LYS A 178 -12.43 9.66 2.00
C LYS A 178 -12.64 9.22 3.44
N GLY A 179 -13.04 10.17 4.31
CA GLY A 179 -13.61 9.87 5.61
C GLY A 179 -15.13 9.74 5.54
N LEU A 180 -15.70 8.91 6.38
CA LEU A 180 -17.15 8.74 6.52
C LEU A 180 -17.64 9.37 7.82
N VAL A 181 -18.72 10.15 7.74
CA VAL A 181 -19.47 10.65 8.90
C VAL A 181 -20.87 10.05 8.88
N VAL A 182 -21.21 9.34 9.95
CA VAL A 182 -22.56 8.81 10.20
C VAL A 182 -23.25 9.73 11.20
N ASP A 183 -24.39 10.27 10.80
CA ASP A 183 -25.10 11.32 11.53
C ASP A 183 -26.41 10.79 12.14
N TYR A 184 -26.44 10.68 13.46
CA TYR A 184 -27.62 10.23 14.21
C TYR A 184 -28.58 11.35 14.63
N ILE A 185 -28.21 12.62 14.44
CA ILE A 185 -29.01 13.77 14.92
C ILE A 185 -29.39 14.78 13.82
N GLY A 186 -29.07 14.50 12.54
CA GLY A 186 -29.47 15.35 11.41
C GLY A 186 -28.64 16.63 11.25
N ILE A 187 -27.32 16.59 11.52
CA ILE A 187 -26.42 17.75 11.38
C ILE A 187 -26.01 18.03 9.93
N LYS A 188 -26.36 17.18 8.96
CA LYS A 188 -25.95 17.29 7.54
C LYS A 188 -26.19 18.69 6.96
N LYS A 189 -27.36 19.30 7.25
CA LYS A 189 -27.67 20.66 6.78
C LYS A 189 -26.75 21.72 7.39
N GLN A 190 -26.45 21.60 8.70
CA GLN A 190 -25.52 22.51 9.38
C GLN A 190 -24.09 22.32 8.91
N MET A 191 -23.71 21.08 8.57
CA MET A 191 -22.42 20.73 8.01
C MET A 191 -22.22 21.39 6.64
N ASN A 192 -23.19 21.28 5.74
CA ASN A 192 -23.15 21.91 4.42
C ASN A 192 -23.05 23.45 4.53
N LEU A 193 -23.81 24.07 5.43
CA LEU A 193 -23.75 25.51 5.69
C LEU A 193 -22.40 25.96 6.29
N ALA A 194 -21.79 25.14 7.12
CA ALA A 194 -20.49 25.43 7.71
C ALA A 194 -19.37 25.36 6.66
N LEU A 195 -19.42 24.35 5.78
CA LEU A 195 -18.45 24.16 4.69
C LEU A 195 -18.55 25.22 3.61
N ALA A 196 -19.77 25.62 3.22
CA ALA A 196 -20.01 26.70 2.27
C ALA A 196 -19.42 28.06 2.74
N ARG A 197 -19.26 28.26 4.04
CA ARG A 197 -18.60 29.45 4.61
C ARG A 197 -17.08 29.34 4.63
N TYR A 198 -16.52 28.14 4.69
CA TYR A 198 -15.08 27.91 4.81
C TYR A 198 -14.37 27.86 3.44
N ASN A 199 -15.01 27.27 2.42
CA ASN A 199 -14.45 27.17 1.07
C ASN A 199 -15.54 27.35 0.01
N LYS A 200 -15.47 28.42 -0.77
CA LYS A 200 -16.33 28.59 -1.95
C LYS A 200 -16.08 27.57 -3.07
N GLY A 201 -15.15 26.63 -2.90
CA GLY A 201 -14.77 25.62 -3.90
C GLY A 201 -14.98 24.16 -3.47
N ASP A 202 -15.41 23.88 -2.23
CA ASP A 202 -15.51 22.51 -1.69
C ASP A 202 -16.95 21.99 -1.57
N GLU A 203 -17.93 22.70 -2.11
CA GLU A 203 -19.34 22.23 -2.13
C GLU A 203 -19.54 20.92 -2.88
N ASP A 204 -18.66 20.61 -3.85
CA ASP A 204 -18.70 19.39 -4.67
C ASP A 204 -18.08 18.14 -4.00
N ASN A 205 -17.55 18.24 -2.77
CA ASN A 205 -16.80 17.16 -2.13
C ASN A 205 -17.64 16.25 -1.18
N PHE A 206 -18.93 16.50 -1.04
CA PHE A 206 -19.84 15.69 -0.23
C PHE A 206 -20.71 14.78 -1.11
N GLU A 207 -20.22 13.57 -1.34
CA GLU A 207 -21.05 12.53 -1.94
C GLU A 207 -22.03 11.97 -0.91
N ASP A 208 -23.33 12.03 -1.23
CA ASP A 208 -24.38 11.38 -0.47
C ASP A 208 -24.31 9.85 -0.68
N ILE A 209 -24.78 9.07 0.32
CA ILE A 209 -24.95 7.61 0.17
C ILE A 209 -25.80 7.29 -1.06
N ALA A 210 -26.83 8.08 -1.36
CA ALA A 210 -27.68 7.88 -2.55
C ALA A 210 -26.91 8.09 -3.84
N GLU A 211 -26.06 9.11 -3.95
CA GLU A 211 -25.21 9.36 -5.11
C GLU A 211 -24.15 8.26 -5.25
N SER A 212 -23.52 7.84 -4.13
CA SER A 212 -22.56 6.74 -4.12
C SER A 212 -23.17 5.42 -4.58
N LEU A 213 -24.43 5.13 -4.25
CA LEU A 213 -25.15 3.95 -4.76
C LEU A 213 -25.32 3.98 -6.27
N ILE A 214 -25.65 5.15 -6.85
CA ILE A 214 -25.75 5.33 -8.30
C ILE A 214 -24.39 5.11 -8.96
N VAL A 215 -23.33 5.66 -8.38
CA VAL A 215 -21.96 5.49 -8.89
C VAL A 215 -21.54 4.02 -8.85
N VAL A 216 -21.83 3.29 -7.77
CA VAL A 216 -21.56 1.84 -7.66
C VAL A 216 -22.26 1.09 -8.77
N ARG A 217 -23.56 1.30 -8.97
CA ARG A 217 -24.36 0.61 -10.01
C ARG A 217 -23.85 0.89 -11.41
N ASN A 218 -23.55 2.15 -11.72
CA ASN A 218 -23.01 2.54 -13.01
C ASN A 218 -21.64 1.88 -13.28
N HIS A 219 -20.77 1.81 -12.28
CA HIS A 219 -19.46 1.16 -12.44
C HIS A 219 -19.55 -0.35 -12.55
N LEU A 220 -20.49 -0.99 -11.82
CA LEU A 220 -20.77 -2.42 -11.99
C LEU A 220 -21.28 -2.74 -13.40
N ASP A 221 -22.17 -1.91 -13.96
CA ASP A 221 -22.63 -2.07 -15.34
C ASP A 221 -21.49 -1.91 -16.37
N LEU A 222 -20.62 -0.91 -16.20
CA LEU A 222 -19.45 -0.73 -17.06
C LEU A 222 -18.46 -1.90 -16.96
N LEU A 223 -18.25 -2.43 -15.76
CA LEU A 223 -17.38 -3.59 -15.54
C LEU A 223 -18.00 -4.87 -16.10
N ALA A 224 -19.30 -5.05 -15.96
CA ALA A 224 -20.02 -6.18 -16.58
C ALA A 224 -19.89 -6.15 -18.11
N LYS A 225 -19.99 -4.98 -18.74
CA LYS A 225 -19.75 -4.80 -20.17
C LYS A 225 -18.31 -5.09 -20.57
N LEU A 226 -17.35 -4.66 -19.75
CA LEU A 226 -15.93 -4.93 -19.98
C LEU A 226 -15.61 -6.43 -19.88
N PHE A 227 -16.26 -7.15 -18.97
CA PHE A 227 -16.09 -8.57 -18.71
C PHE A 227 -17.14 -9.47 -19.39
N HIS A 228 -17.85 -8.97 -20.42
CA HIS A 228 -18.99 -9.67 -21.04
C HIS A 228 -18.64 -11.07 -21.59
N ASN A 229 -17.40 -11.29 -22.01
CA ASN A 229 -16.91 -12.58 -22.50
C ASN A 229 -16.23 -13.44 -21.40
N PHE A 230 -16.25 -13.00 -20.15
CA PHE A 230 -15.64 -13.73 -19.04
C PHE A 230 -16.70 -14.41 -18.17
N ASP A 231 -16.61 -15.74 -18.00
CA ASP A 231 -17.50 -16.47 -17.10
C ASP A 231 -16.99 -16.41 -15.65
N SER A 232 -17.67 -15.61 -14.84
CA SER A 232 -17.38 -15.49 -13.39
C SER A 232 -18.22 -16.42 -12.50
N SER A 233 -19.08 -17.27 -13.06
CA SER A 233 -20.06 -18.08 -12.30
C SER A 233 -19.43 -18.92 -11.21
N LYS A 234 -18.25 -19.53 -11.45
CA LYS A 234 -17.55 -20.37 -10.50
C LYS A 234 -16.98 -19.60 -9.30
N TYR A 235 -16.82 -18.29 -9.38
CA TYR A 235 -16.47 -17.47 -8.23
C TYR A 235 -17.61 -17.43 -7.20
N PHE A 236 -18.86 -17.39 -7.66
CA PHE A 236 -20.03 -17.27 -6.79
C PHE A 236 -20.54 -18.63 -6.28
N ASN A 237 -20.47 -19.65 -7.12
CA ASN A 237 -21.14 -20.95 -6.90
C ASN A 237 -20.15 -22.14 -6.82
N GLY A 238 -18.86 -21.91 -6.98
CA GLY A 238 -17.84 -22.95 -7.01
C GLY A 238 -17.28 -23.31 -5.63
N THR A 239 -16.46 -24.38 -5.59
CA THR A 239 -15.61 -24.69 -4.43
C THR A 239 -14.56 -23.62 -4.22
N THR A 240 -13.95 -23.53 -3.04
CA THR A 240 -12.91 -22.54 -2.71
C THR A 240 -11.78 -22.51 -3.75
N ILE A 241 -11.34 -23.68 -4.22
CA ILE A 241 -10.31 -23.80 -5.28
C ILE A 241 -10.82 -23.21 -6.61
N GLN A 242 -12.07 -23.51 -6.98
CA GLN A 242 -12.66 -22.97 -8.20
C GLN A 242 -12.85 -21.44 -8.13
N GLN A 243 -13.20 -20.93 -6.95
CA GLN A 243 -13.32 -19.48 -6.71
C GLN A 243 -11.98 -18.77 -6.91
N LEU A 244 -10.89 -19.29 -6.32
CA LEU A 244 -9.55 -18.74 -6.46
C LEU A 244 -9.02 -18.85 -7.90
N ASN A 245 -9.24 -20.00 -8.57
CA ASN A 245 -8.88 -20.14 -9.97
C ASN A 245 -9.62 -19.15 -10.86
N THR A 246 -10.91 -18.91 -10.59
CA THR A 246 -11.69 -17.92 -11.34
C THR A 246 -11.15 -16.50 -11.12
N LEU A 247 -10.72 -16.14 -9.91
CA LEU A 247 -10.04 -14.85 -9.66
C LEU A 247 -8.74 -14.72 -10.44
N ASN A 248 -7.92 -15.75 -10.50
CA ASN A 248 -6.68 -15.75 -11.27
C ASN A 248 -6.94 -15.63 -12.78
N MET A 249 -7.93 -16.37 -13.30
CA MET A 249 -8.35 -16.25 -14.70
C MET A 249 -8.94 -14.86 -15.01
N ALA A 250 -9.67 -14.26 -14.08
CA ALA A 250 -10.20 -12.89 -14.21
C ALA A 250 -9.08 -11.84 -14.20
N ALA A 251 -8.04 -12.04 -13.38
CA ALA A 251 -6.87 -11.18 -13.38
C ALA A 251 -6.07 -11.31 -14.69
N GLU A 252 -5.94 -12.52 -15.22
CA GLU A 252 -5.37 -12.78 -16.54
C GLU A 252 -6.15 -12.07 -17.63
N TYR A 253 -7.49 -12.21 -17.62
CA TYR A 253 -8.40 -11.55 -18.56
C TYR A 253 -8.28 -10.02 -18.48
N ALA A 254 -8.14 -9.45 -17.28
CA ALA A 254 -7.98 -8.00 -17.09
C ALA A 254 -6.65 -7.45 -17.65
N GLN A 255 -5.68 -8.30 -17.97
CA GLN A 255 -4.35 -7.95 -18.47
C GLN A 255 -4.17 -8.23 -19.97
N GLN A 256 -5.24 -8.51 -20.74
CA GLN A 256 -5.19 -8.82 -22.17
C GLN A 256 -4.44 -7.78 -23.00
N THR A 257 -4.73 -6.50 -22.77
CA THR A 257 -4.03 -5.37 -23.37
C THR A 257 -3.76 -4.30 -22.31
N LYS A 258 -2.80 -3.42 -22.57
CA LYS A 258 -2.48 -2.31 -21.65
C LYS A 258 -3.66 -1.36 -21.47
N ASP A 259 -4.42 -1.09 -22.51
CA ASP A 259 -5.61 -0.24 -22.44
C ASP A 259 -6.71 -0.89 -21.61
N PHE A 260 -6.94 -2.20 -21.81
CA PHE A 260 -7.91 -2.95 -21.02
C PHE A 260 -7.55 -2.94 -19.54
N GLU A 261 -6.28 -3.24 -19.20
CA GLU A 261 -5.76 -3.18 -17.84
C GLU A 261 -5.99 -1.80 -17.21
N THR A 262 -5.58 -0.73 -17.91
CA THR A 262 -5.69 0.65 -17.42
C THR A 262 -7.14 1.04 -17.17
N ARG A 263 -8.04 0.70 -18.11
CA ARG A 263 -9.47 0.96 -17.99
C ARG A 263 -10.10 0.20 -16.83
N PHE A 264 -9.80 -1.10 -16.71
CA PHE A 264 -10.26 -1.95 -15.61
C PHE A 264 -9.82 -1.40 -14.25
N MET A 265 -8.51 -1.14 -14.09
CA MET A 265 -7.95 -0.63 -12.85
C MET A 265 -8.56 0.71 -12.42
N GLY A 266 -8.82 1.60 -13.40
CA GLY A 266 -9.46 2.89 -13.17
C GLY A 266 -10.94 2.77 -12.76
N LEU A 267 -11.70 1.89 -13.41
CA LEU A 267 -13.10 1.63 -13.08
C LEU A 267 -13.25 1.07 -11.66
N VAL A 268 -12.46 0.04 -11.31
CA VAL A 268 -12.55 -0.58 -9.98
C VAL A 268 -12.06 0.36 -8.88
N LYS A 269 -11.06 1.23 -9.15
CA LYS A 269 -10.64 2.26 -8.20
C LYS A 269 -11.80 3.21 -7.85
N ARG A 270 -12.57 3.66 -8.84
CA ARG A 270 -13.75 4.53 -8.62
C ARG A 270 -14.90 3.78 -7.97
N LEU A 271 -15.15 2.52 -8.39
CA LEU A 271 -16.11 1.64 -7.76
C LEU A 271 -15.84 1.51 -6.25
N LYS A 272 -14.59 1.20 -5.87
CA LYS A 272 -14.19 1.08 -4.47
C LYS A 272 -14.42 2.37 -3.70
N ALA A 273 -14.03 3.51 -4.24
CA ALA A 273 -14.20 4.82 -3.59
C ALA A 273 -15.67 5.13 -3.27
N ALA A 274 -16.59 4.83 -4.17
CA ALA A 274 -18.02 4.98 -3.94
C ALA A 274 -18.57 3.92 -2.98
N TYR A 275 -18.13 2.67 -3.14
CA TYR A 275 -18.56 1.57 -2.29
C TYR A 275 -18.18 1.78 -0.81
N ASP A 276 -16.98 2.28 -0.53
CA ASP A 276 -16.52 2.57 0.84
C ASP A 276 -17.47 3.52 1.59
N ILE A 277 -18.19 4.40 0.87
CA ILE A 277 -19.17 5.31 1.46
C ILE A 277 -20.49 4.61 1.76
N CYS A 278 -20.98 3.77 0.84
CA CYS A 278 -22.30 3.16 0.92
C CYS A 278 -22.32 1.69 1.37
N ALA A 279 -21.17 1.09 1.71
CA ALA A 279 -21.03 -0.32 2.08
C ALA A 279 -21.96 -0.73 3.25
N GLY A 280 -22.18 0.16 4.23
CA GLY A 280 -23.15 -0.05 5.32
C GLY A 280 -24.62 0.01 4.91
N SER A 281 -24.96 0.48 3.70
CA SER A 281 -26.34 0.72 3.28
C SER A 281 -27.10 -0.58 2.99
N GLU A 282 -28.31 -0.70 3.53
CA GLU A 282 -29.23 -1.81 3.22
C GLU A 282 -29.77 -1.76 1.77
N LYS A 283 -29.61 -0.62 1.08
CA LYS A 283 -30.04 -0.46 -0.32
C LYS A 283 -29.14 -1.14 -1.33
N LEU A 284 -27.94 -1.59 -0.92
CA LEU A 284 -27.08 -2.45 -1.71
C LEU A 284 -27.56 -3.90 -1.63
N THR A 285 -27.86 -4.47 -2.78
CA THR A 285 -28.21 -5.90 -2.87
C THR A 285 -26.99 -6.80 -2.62
N GLN A 286 -27.20 -8.05 -2.22
CA GLN A 286 -26.11 -9.01 -2.05
C GLN A 286 -25.34 -9.24 -3.37
N ILE A 287 -26.04 -9.27 -4.48
CA ILE A 287 -25.44 -9.42 -5.83
C ILE A 287 -24.50 -8.23 -6.13
N GLU A 288 -24.91 -6.99 -5.86
CA GLU A 288 -24.07 -5.80 -6.06
C GLU A 288 -22.82 -5.85 -5.16
N ARG A 289 -22.96 -6.34 -3.93
CA ARG A 289 -21.82 -6.56 -3.01
C ARG A 289 -20.86 -7.61 -3.53
N ASP A 290 -21.40 -8.77 -3.95
CA ASP A 290 -20.59 -9.89 -4.42
C ASP A 290 -19.80 -9.54 -5.67
N PHE A 291 -20.41 -8.85 -6.65
CA PHE A 291 -19.68 -8.36 -7.82
C PHE A 291 -18.67 -7.26 -7.50
N THR A 292 -18.99 -6.37 -6.57
CA THR A 292 -18.03 -5.36 -6.10
C THR A 292 -16.79 -6.03 -5.50
N HIS A 293 -16.99 -7.02 -4.64
CA HIS A 293 -15.91 -7.78 -4.02
C HIS A 293 -15.10 -8.59 -5.06
N PHE A 294 -15.79 -9.18 -6.04
CA PHE A 294 -15.13 -9.87 -7.14
C PHE A 294 -14.17 -8.96 -7.89
N TYR A 295 -14.63 -7.81 -8.37
CA TYR A 295 -13.78 -6.89 -9.12
C TYR A 295 -12.67 -6.27 -8.26
N MET A 296 -12.92 -5.98 -6.98
CA MET A 296 -11.88 -5.51 -6.06
C MET A 296 -10.80 -6.56 -5.83
N ALA A 297 -11.18 -7.85 -5.69
CA ALA A 297 -10.23 -8.94 -5.54
C ALA A 297 -9.37 -9.12 -6.80
N VAL A 298 -9.99 -9.10 -7.99
CA VAL A 298 -9.27 -9.15 -9.28
C VAL A 298 -8.29 -7.97 -9.39
N ARG A 299 -8.74 -6.75 -9.05
CA ARG A 299 -7.87 -5.57 -9.06
C ARG A 299 -6.69 -5.72 -8.11
N SER A 300 -6.88 -6.26 -6.92
CA SER A 300 -5.80 -6.49 -5.96
C SER A 300 -4.74 -7.45 -6.51
N ILE A 301 -5.15 -8.52 -7.21
CA ILE A 301 -4.23 -9.44 -7.88
C ILE A 301 -3.44 -8.72 -8.98
N VAL A 302 -4.13 -8.02 -9.89
CA VAL A 302 -3.47 -7.27 -10.98
C VAL A 302 -2.50 -6.22 -10.43
N PHE A 303 -2.89 -5.51 -9.37
CA PHE A 303 -2.03 -4.51 -8.74
C PHE A 303 -0.77 -5.15 -8.14
N LYS A 304 -0.91 -6.29 -7.45
CA LYS A 304 0.20 -7.06 -6.90
C LYS A 304 1.19 -7.50 -7.99
N LEU A 305 0.66 -7.91 -9.16
CA LEU A 305 1.44 -8.31 -10.32
C LEU A 305 2.13 -7.14 -11.06
N THR A 306 1.62 -5.92 -10.93
CA THR A 306 2.15 -4.76 -11.69
C THR A 306 3.02 -3.82 -10.88
N LYS A 307 2.73 -3.64 -9.58
CA LYS A 307 3.39 -2.63 -8.73
C LYS A 307 4.07 -3.21 -7.48
N GLY A 308 3.97 -4.52 -7.24
CA GLY A 308 4.54 -5.14 -6.03
C GLY A 308 3.70 -4.86 -4.78
N ASN A 309 4.34 -4.46 -3.68
CA ASN A 309 3.65 -4.17 -2.42
C ASN A 309 2.67 -3.01 -2.59
N ALA A 310 1.39 -3.34 -2.61
CA ALA A 310 0.34 -2.38 -2.85
C ALA A 310 -0.54 -2.22 -1.60
N PRO A 311 -0.98 -0.99 -1.31
CA PRO A 311 -1.96 -0.73 -0.24
C PRO A 311 -3.22 -1.59 -0.37
N ASP A 312 -3.62 -1.90 -1.61
CA ASP A 312 -4.79 -2.72 -1.88
C ASP A 312 -4.64 -4.20 -1.48
N THR A 313 -3.43 -4.73 -1.35
CA THR A 313 -3.23 -6.10 -0.84
C THR A 313 -3.53 -6.20 0.65
N ALA A 314 -3.22 -5.17 1.42
CA ALA A 314 -3.60 -5.08 2.83
C ALA A 314 -5.12 -4.95 3.04
N GLN A 315 -5.84 -4.46 2.03
CA GLN A 315 -7.29 -4.28 2.02
C GLN A 315 -8.03 -5.38 1.24
N MET A 316 -7.38 -6.50 0.99
CA MET A 316 -8.02 -7.63 0.33
C MET A 316 -9.26 -8.03 1.13
N ASN A 317 -10.37 -8.20 0.40
CA ASN A 317 -11.66 -8.58 0.95
C ASN A 317 -11.52 -9.78 1.92
N ALA A 318 -12.18 -9.73 3.07
CA ALA A 318 -12.15 -10.78 4.08
C ALA A 318 -12.48 -12.15 3.49
N ARG A 319 -13.45 -12.23 2.56
CA ARG A 319 -13.83 -13.46 1.85
C ARG A 319 -12.65 -14.05 1.06
N VAL A 320 -11.86 -13.21 0.38
CA VAL A 320 -10.68 -13.70 -0.38
C VAL A 320 -9.58 -14.15 0.56
N ARG A 321 -9.39 -13.46 1.69
CA ARG A 321 -8.45 -13.89 2.74
C ARG A 321 -8.84 -15.26 3.32
N GLU A 322 -10.12 -15.46 3.57
CA GLU A 322 -10.66 -16.74 4.06
C GLU A 322 -10.48 -17.84 3.02
N MET A 323 -10.78 -17.58 1.74
CA MET A 323 -10.52 -18.50 0.64
C MET A 323 -9.05 -18.89 0.53
N ILE A 324 -8.12 -17.93 0.67
CA ILE A 324 -6.67 -18.18 0.64
C ILE A 324 -6.28 -19.05 1.84
N LYS A 325 -6.82 -18.77 3.03
CA LYS A 325 -6.56 -19.54 4.25
C LYS A 325 -7.02 -20.98 4.11
N ASP A 326 -8.20 -21.20 3.54
CA ASP A 326 -8.77 -22.53 3.31
C ASP A 326 -8.07 -23.30 2.20
N ALA A 327 -7.54 -22.58 1.18
CA ALA A 327 -6.84 -23.16 0.04
C ALA A 327 -5.37 -23.51 0.31
N LEU A 328 -4.87 -23.30 1.53
CA LEU A 328 -3.47 -23.50 1.92
C LEU A 328 -2.85 -24.88 1.61
N GLN A 329 -3.62 -25.82 1.07
CA GLN A 329 -3.18 -27.19 0.76
C GLN A 329 -3.22 -27.57 -0.73
N SER A 330 -3.56 -26.65 -1.67
CA SER A 330 -3.68 -27.02 -3.08
C SER A 330 -2.57 -26.39 -3.96
N ASP A 331 -1.95 -27.24 -4.79
CA ASP A 331 -0.91 -26.83 -5.74
C ASP A 331 -1.46 -25.89 -6.83
N GLY A 332 -0.69 -24.84 -7.18
CA GLY A 332 -0.94 -23.97 -8.33
C GLY A 332 -1.61 -22.63 -8.01
N VAL A 333 -2.71 -22.58 -7.26
CA VAL A 333 -3.41 -21.35 -6.87
C VAL A 333 -2.64 -20.60 -5.78
N GLN A 334 -2.02 -21.32 -4.87
CA GLN A 334 -1.15 -20.76 -3.83
C GLN A 334 0.08 -20.06 -4.37
N GLU A 335 0.66 -20.52 -5.47
CA GLU A 335 1.93 -20.01 -5.98
C GLU A 335 1.83 -18.54 -6.36
N ILE A 336 0.74 -18.09 -6.99
CA ILE A 336 0.57 -16.68 -7.37
C ILE A 336 0.46 -15.77 -6.13
N PHE A 337 -0.29 -16.18 -5.12
CA PHE A 337 -0.48 -15.40 -3.90
C PHE A 337 0.79 -15.39 -3.03
N LYS A 338 1.50 -16.52 -2.91
CA LYS A 338 2.75 -16.63 -2.16
C LYS A 338 3.91 -15.89 -2.85
N LEU A 339 4.06 -16.00 -4.17
CA LEU A 339 5.11 -15.33 -4.92
C LEU A 339 5.13 -13.81 -4.72
N GLY A 340 4.00 -13.21 -4.37
CA GLY A 340 3.92 -11.80 -4.03
C GLY A 340 4.44 -11.46 -2.63
N ASP A 341 4.32 -12.38 -1.66
CA ASP A 341 4.68 -12.17 -0.26
C ASP A 341 6.12 -12.58 0.04
N GLU A 342 6.66 -13.57 -0.69
CA GLU A 342 8.05 -14.04 -0.57
C GLU A 342 9.10 -12.97 -0.98
N ARG A 343 8.70 -11.84 -1.57
CA ARG A 343 9.60 -10.75 -2.00
C ARG A 343 10.11 -9.86 -0.86
N GLU A 344 9.52 -9.95 0.32
CA GLU A 344 9.95 -9.16 1.50
C GLU A 344 11.09 -9.82 2.28
N SER A 345 11.40 -11.10 2.00
CA SER A 345 12.56 -11.77 2.57
C SER A 345 13.81 -11.51 1.71
N GLU A 346 14.99 -11.47 2.33
CA GLU A 346 16.32 -11.32 1.73
C GLU A 346 16.70 -12.50 0.79
N GLN A 347 15.78 -12.97 -0.07
CA GLN A 347 16.04 -14.06 -0.99
C GLN A 347 16.97 -13.60 -2.12
N ASP A 348 17.86 -14.48 -2.50
CA ASP A 348 18.75 -14.31 -3.66
C ASP A 348 17.90 -13.95 -4.89
N LEU A 349 18.22 -12.82 -5.53
CA LEU A 349 17.52 -12.30 -6.71
C LEU A 349 17.50 -13.28 -7.88
N PHE A 350 18.40 -14.26 -7.86
CA PHE A 350 18.60 -15.27 -8.88
C PHE A 350 18.26 -16.69 -8.40
N ASP A 351 17.36 -16.83 -7.41
CA ASP A 351 16.93 -18.14 -6.93
C ASP A 351 16.27 -18.95 -8.07
N GLU A 352 16.95 -20.02 -8.50
CA GLU A 352 16.48 -20.93 -9.54
C GLU A 352 15.13 -21.55 -9.18
N ASN A 353 14.86 -21.78 -7.89
CA ASN A 353 13.58 -22.30 -7.43
C ASN A 353 12.45 -21.27 -7.64
N TYR A 354 12.73 -19.98 -7.50
CA TYR A 354 11.76 -18.92 -7.76
C TYR A 354 11.42 -18.84 -9.25
N LEU A 355 12.43 -18.87 -10.13
CA LEU A 355 12.22 -18.92 -11.58
C LEU A 355 11.48 -20.20 -12.01
N ALA A 356 11.82 -21.35 -11.44
CA ALA A 356 11.12 -22.60 -11.70
C ALA A 356 9.65 -22.58 -11.25
N LYS A 357 9.31 -21.89 -10.17
CA LYS A 357 7.92 -21.65 -9.75
C LYS A 357 7.16 -20.77 -10.75
N ILE A 358 7.79 -19.67 -11.21
CA ILE A 358 7.20 -18.80 -12.24
C ILE A 358 6.97 -19.58 -13.54
N ASP A 359 7.88 -20.46 -13.91
CA ASP A 359 7.78 -21.24 -15.15
C ASP A 359 6.59 -22.19 -15.18
N LYS A 360 6.21 -22.74 -14.03
CA LYS A 360 5.01 -23.59 -13.86
C LYS A 360 3.69 -22.85 -14.01
N ILE A 361 3.68 -21.53 -14.00
CA ILE A 361 2.46 -20.73 -14.10
C ILE A 361 1.88 -20.86 -15.52
N LYS A 362 0.63 -21.35 -15.59
CA LYS A 362 -0.10 -21.56 -16.86
C LYS A 362 -0.88 -20.31 -17.34
N LEU A 363 -0.76 -19.20 -16.64
CA LEU A 363 -1.42 -17.93 -16.97
C LEU A 363 -0.37 -17.00 -17.62
N PRO A 364 -0.37 -16.83 -18.96
CA PRO A 364 0.73 -16.19 -19.67
C PRO A 364 0.94 -14.71 -19.29
N ASN A 365 -0.12 -13.90 -19.21
CA ASN A 365 0.03 -12.51 -18.81
C ASN A 365 0.57 -12.37 -17.38
N THR A 366 0.09 -13.22 -16.48
CA THR A 366 0.57 -13.28 -15.08
C THR A 366 2.04 -13.67 -15.03
N LYS A 367 2.46 -14.70 -15.80
CA LYS A 367 3.86 -15.14 -15.91
C LYS A 367 4.77 -14.00 -16.38
N ILE A 368 4.40 -13.32 -17.46
CA ILE A 368 5.15 -12.19 -18.02
C ILE A 368 5.26 -11.06 -17.00
N LYS A 369 4.18 -10.71 -16.30
CA LYS A 369 4.23 -9.66 -15.28
C LYS A 369 5.16 -9.99 -14.12
N LEU A 370 5.19 -11.23 -13.66
CA LEU A 370 6.12 -11.67 -12.61
C LEU A 370 7.58 -11.62 -13.09
N LEU A 371 7.87 -12.06 -14.33
CA LEU A 371 9.20 -11.95 -14.93
C LEU A 371 9.64 -10.49 -15.09
N GLN A 372 8.75 -9.60 -15.53
CA GLN A 372 9.03 -8.16 -15.63
C GLN A 372 9.37 -7.55 -14.27
N GLN A 373 8.65 -7.93 -13.20
CA GLN A 373 8.93 -7.43 -11.85
C GLN A 373 10.26 -7.94 -11.31
N LEU A 374 10.58 -9.22 -11.52
CA LEU A 374 11.85 -9.79 -11.11
C LEU A 374 13.01 -9.08 -11.83
N LEU A 375 12.91 -8.92 -13.15
CA LEU A 375 13.91 -8.22 -13.95
C LEU A 375 14.07 -6.75 -13.51
N ALA A 376 12.98 -6.05 -13.24
CA ALA A 376 13.03 -4.67 -12.75
C ALA A 376 13.75 -4.57 -11.40
N LYS A 377 13.57 -5.55 -10.50
CA LYS A 377 14.28 -5.62 -9.22
C LYS A 377 15.77 -5.86 -9.43
N VAL A 378 16.13 -6.82 -10.29
CA VAL A 378 17.53 -7.12 -10.66
C VAL A 378 18.23 -5.88 -11.24
N ILE A 379 17.58 -5.20 -12.18
CA ILE A 379 18.07 -3.94 -12.76
C ILE A 379 18.22 -2.86 -11.70
N GLY A 380 17.30 -2.79 -10.74
CA GLY A 380 17.36 -1.84 -9.63
C GLY A 380 18.61 -2.05 -8.77
N GLU A 381 18.92 -3.28 -8.39
CA GLU A 381 20.15 -3.61 -7.65
C GLU A 381 21.40 -3.35 -8.51
N MET A 382 21.37 -3.72 -9.77
CA MET A 382 22.49 -3.45 -10.70
C MET A 382 22.79 -1.94 -10.80
N LYS A 383 21.76 -1.08 -10.89
CA LYS A 383 21.93 0.39 -10.96
C LYS A 383 22.59 0.98 -9.73
N LYS A 384 22.41 0.37 -8.55
CA LYS A 384 23.02 0.85 -7.31
C LYS A 384 24.55 0.75 -7.38
N VAL A 385 25.06 -0.29 -8.00
CA VAL A 385 26.51 -0.57 -8.08
C VAL A 385 27.06 -0.14 -9.43
N ASN A 386 26.47 -0.59 -10.53
CA ASN A 386 26.92 -0.33 -11.89
C ASN A 386 25.85 0.42 -12.69
N ARG A 387 25.95 1.75 -12.73
CA ARG A 387 24.98 2.63 -13.39
C ARG A 387 24.88 2.37 -14.90
N VAL A 388 26.01 2.14 -15.54
CA VAL A 388 26.09 1.92 -17.00
C VAL A 388 25.30 0.69 -17.39
N LYS A 389 25.59 -0.45 -16.79
CA LYS A 389 24.89 -1.71 -17.05
C LYS A 389 23.42 -1.63 -16.67
N GLY A 390 23.11 -1.00 -15.55
CA GLY A 390 21.71 -0.80 -15.12
C GLY A 390 20.90 0.03 -16.13
N ILE A 391 21.49 1.02 -16.80
CA ILE A 391 20.82 1.79 -17.87
C ILE A 391 20.63 0.92 -19.12
N ASP A 392 21.65 0.14 -19.53
CA ASP A 392 21.58 -0.75 -20.69
C ASP A 392 20.47 -1.79 -20.51
N PHE A 393 20.43 -2.50 -19.39
CA PHE A 393 19.38 -3.46 -19.10
C PHE A 393 17.98 -2.82 -18.98
N THR A 394 17.89 -1.58 -18.51
CA THR A 394 16.63 -0.83 -18.54
C THR A 394 16.12 -0.60 -19.95
N LYS A 395 17.00 -0.22 -20.89
CA LYS A 395 16.63 -0.03 -22.29
C LYS A 395 16.17 -1.34 -22.94
N LYS A 396 16.89 -2.44 -22.71
CA LYS A 396 16.52 -3.77 -23.20
C LYS A 396 15.14 -4.21 -22.67
N MET A 397 14.91 -4.08 -21.37
CA MET A 397 13.63 -4.41 -20.74
C MET A 397 12.48 -3.56 -21.31
N ASN A 398 12.67 -2.24 -21.43
CA ASN A 398 11.63 -1.34 -21.96
C ASN A 398 11.26 -1.69 -23.41
N ALA A 399 12.24 -2.01 -24.26
CA ALA A 399 11.98 -2.41 -25.64
C ALA A 399 11.16 -3.71 -25.72
N LEU A 400 11.40 -4.68 -24.82
CA LEU A 400 10.60 -5.90 -24.73
C LEU A 400 9.16 -5.59 -24.25
N VAL A 401 9.02 -4.74 -23.23
CA VAL A 401 7.71 -4.37 -22.67
C VAL A 401 6.89 -3.58 -23.68
N GLU A 402 7.49 -2.67 -24.45
CA GLU A 402 6.80 -1.94 -25.52
C GLU A 402 6.25 -2.89 -26.58
N ARG A 403 7.05 -3.80 -27.14
CA ARG A 403 6.58 -4.82 -28.08
C ARG A 403 5.42 -5.65 -27.54
N TYR A 404 5.47 -6.01 -26.26
CA TYR A 404 4.40 -6.75 -25.61
C TYR A 404 3.11 -5.92 -25.49
N ASN A 405 3.22 -4.64 -25.16
CA ASN A 405 2.07 -3.74 -25.01
C ASN A 405 1.44 -3.32 -26.35
N GLU A 406 2.21 -3.30 -27.43
CA GLU A 406 1.76 -2.92 -28.78
C GLU A 406 1.04 -4.05 -29.54
N ARG A 407 0.98 -5.28 -28.97
CA ARG A 407 0.30 -6.40 -29.60
C ARG A 407 -1.17 -6.10 -29.86
N ASN A 408 -1.66 -6.53 -31.01
CA ASN A 408 -3.06 -6.34 -31.41
C ASN A 408 -3.97 -7.47 -30.88
N GLU A 409 -5.30 -7.32 -31.03
CA GLU A 409 -6.28 -8.31 -30.55
C GLU A 409 -6.05 -9.72 -31.14
N SER A 410 -5.55 -9.82 -32.36
CA SER A 410 -5.26 -11.11 -33.01
C SER A 410 -4.06 -11.83 -32.37
N ASP A 411 -3.09 -11.07 -31.86
CA ASP A 411 -1.90 -11.60 -31.20
C ASP A 411 -2.17 -11.98 -29.73
N VAL A 412 -3.14 -11.35 -29.11
CA VAL A 412 -3.57 -11.67 -27.73
C VAL A 412 -4.05 -13.14 -27.57
N LEU A 413 -4.49 -13.76 -28.66
CA LEU A 413 -4.98 -15.15 -28.65
C LEU A 413 -3.91 -16.18 -29.03
N LYS A 414 -2.69 -15.76 -29.41
CA LYS A 414 -1.62 -16.66 -29.82
C LYS A 414 -0.70 -16.99 -28.63
N SER A 415 -0.69 -18.25 -28.20
CA SER A 415 0.21 -18.73 -27.15
C SER A 415 1.69 -18.51 -27.46
N GLU A 416 2.08 -18.63 -28.72
CA GLU A 416 3.45 -18.45 -29.21
C GLU A 416 4.05 -17.07 -28.85
N VAL A 417 3.26 -16.00 -28.91
CA VAL A 417 3.70 -14.63 -28.56
C VAL A 417 4.04 -14.51 -27.06
N TYR A 418 3.27 -15.19 -26.23
CA TYR A 418 3.50 -15.18 -24.77
C TYR A 418 4.70 -16.04 -24.39
N GLU A 419 4.87 -17.19 -25.02
CA GLU A 419 6.00 -18.09 -24.80
C GLU A 419 7.31 -17.41 -25.21
N GLU A 420 7.37 -16.81 -26.39
CA GLU A 420 8.52 -16.05 -26.87
C GLU A 420 8.87 -14.88 -25.93
N MET A 421 7.89 -14.13 -25.47
CA MET A 421 8.09 -13.02 -24.54
C MET A 421 8.60 -13.48 -23.17
N ALA A 422 8.05 -14.56 -22.65
CA ALA A 422 8.49 -15.14 -21.39
C ALA A 422 9.92 -15.66 -21.47
N GLU A 423 10.29 -16.31 -22.59
CA GLU A 423 11.64 -16.77 -22.87
C GLU A 423 12.63 -15.60 -22.95
N GLN A 424 12.31 -14.55 -23.72
CA GLN A 424 13.16 -13.35 -23.85
C GLN A 424 13.37 -12.63 -22.50
N LEU A 425 12.36 -12.56 -21.65
CA LEU A 425 12.50 -11.99 -20.30
C LEU A 425 13.35 -12.86 -19.40
N THR A 426 13.19 -14.18 -19.47
CA THR A 426 14.02 -15.15 -18.73
C THR A 426 15.47 -15.07 -19.18
N ASP A 427 15.72 -15.01 -20.47
CA ASP A 427 17.07 -14.86 -21.03
C ASP A 427 17.73 -13.56 -20.56
N LEU A 428 16.99 -12.46 -20.53
CA LEU A 428 17.48 -11.18 -20.05
C LEU A 428 17.80 -11.19 -18.54
N ILE A 429 17.03 -11.95 -17.74
CA ILE A 429 17.34 -12.18 -16.32
C ILE A 429 18.67 -12.95 -16.18
N TRP A 430 18.87 -14.00 -16.96
CA TRP A 430 20.11 -14.76 -16.95
C TRP A 430 21.31 -13.99 -17.52
N GLU A 431 21.10 -13.14 -18.53
CA GLU A 431 22.11 -12.21 -19.02
C GLU A 431 22.54 -11.24 -17.90
N ALA A 432 21.59 -10.68 -17.16
CA ALA A 432 21.88 -9.84 -16.01
C ALA A 432 22.64 -10.61 -14.91
N HIS A 433 22.28 -11.86 -14.63
CA HIS A 433 23.00 -12.72 -13.67
C HIS A 433 24.46 -12.92 -14.08
N LYS A 434 24.71 -13.21 -15.37
CA LYS A 434 26.08 -13.34 -15.91
C LYS A 434 26.87 -12.05 -15.73
N GLU A 435 26.26 -10.89 -15.89
CA GLU A 435 26.94 -9.60 -15.69
C GLU A 435 27.37 -9.37 -14.23
N PHE A 436 26.62 -9.86 -13.25
CA PHE A 436 27.05 -9.82 -11.84
C PHE A 436 28.30 -10.67 -11.60
N SER A 437 28.49 -11.77 -12.34
CA SER A 437 29.62 -12.67 -12.23
C SER A 437 30.75 -12.39 -13.26
N ALA A 438 30.54 -11.47 -14.20
CA ALA A 438 31.48 -11.26 -15.33
C ALA A 438 32.82 -10.65 -14.90
N GLY A 439 32.94 -10.09 -13.71
CA GLY A 439 34.20 -9.60 -13.13
C GLY A 439 35.23 -10.70 -12.89
N ASP A 440 34.79 -11.91 -12.57
CA ASP A 440 35.66 -13.05 -12.25
C ASP A 440 36.62 -13.38 -13.39
N ALA A 441 36.17 -13.31 -14.63
CA ALA A 441 37.00 -13.57 -15.83
C ALA A 441 38.10 -12.51 -16.04
N LEU A 442 37.92 -11.29 -15.53
CA LEU A 442 38.89 -10.19 -15.61
C LEU A 442 39.76 -10.10 -14.34
N GLY A 443 39.50 -10.94 -13.33
CA GLY A 443 40.17 -10.88 -12.03
C GLY A 443 39.83 -9.62 -11.22
N ILE A 444 38.60 -9.13 -11.36
CA ILE A 444 38.02 -7.99 -10.65
C ILE A 444 36.67 -8.37 -10.04
N ASP A 445 36.31 -7.77 -8.94
CA ASP A 445 34.97 -7.96 -8.35
C ASP A 445 33.88 -7.15 -9.09
N PHE A 446 32.62 -7.38 -8.74
CA PHE A 446 31.49 -6.70 -9.39
C PHE A 446 31.52 -5.17 -9.20
N GLU A 447 32.05 -4.70 -8.08
CA GLU A 447 32.17 -3.29 -7.77
C GLU A 447 33.31 -2.63 -8.57
N GLU A 448 34.46 -3.31 -8.68
CA GLU A 448 35.58 -2.90 -9.54
C GLU A 448 35.15 -2.89 -11.03
N LYS A 449 34.30 -3.87 -11.40
CA LYS A 449 33.73 -3.93 -12.76
C LYS A 449 32.87 -2.73 -13.09
N ALA A 450 32.16 -2.15 -12.13
CA ALA A 450 31.38 -0.94 -12.36
C ALA A 450 32.24 0.24 -12.81
N PHE A 451 33.43 0.38 -12.25
CA PHE A 451 34.39 1.40 -12.68
C PHE A 451 35.06 1.03 -13.99
N TYR A 452 35.38 -0.24 -14.22
CA TYR A 452 35.89 -0.71 -15.50
C TYR A 452 34.89 -0.44 -16.64
N ASP A 453 33.62 -0.73 -16.45
CA ASP A 453 32.57 -0.53 -17.46
C ASP A 453 32.39 0.95 -17.83
N ILE A 454 32.40 1.88 -16.87
CA ILE A 454 32.34 3.31 -17.19
C ILE A 454 33.59 3.78 -17.93
N LEU A 455 34.79 3.39 -17.50
CA LEU A 455 36.04 3.74 -18.17
C LEU A 455 36.05 3.23 -19.62
N LYS A 456 35.57 2.01 -19.83
CA LYS A 456 35.49 1.41 -21.17
C LYS A 456 34.44 2.09 -22.06
N GLU A 457 33.25 2.43 -21.49
CA GLU A 457 32.22 3.16 -22.22
C GLU A 457 32.71 4.56 -22.67
N LEU A 458 33.46 5.25 -21.83
CA LEU A 458 34.03 6.56 -22.17
C LEU A 458 35.03 6.47 -23.32
N CYS A 459 35.80 5.36 -23.44
CA CYS A 459 36.65 5.12 -24.60
C CYS A 459 35.84 5.11 -25.91
N PHE A 460 34.69 4.41 -25.93
CA PHE A 460 33.78 4.40 -27.08
C PHE A 460 33.09 5.74 -27.32
N LYS A 461 32.58 6.37 -26.26
CA LYS A 461 31.82 7.61 -26.36
C LYS A 461 32.60 8.79 -26.87
N TYR A 462 33.90 8.86 -26.50
CA TYR A 462 34.78 9.96 -26.86
C TYR A 462 35.85 9.56 -27.91
N ASP A 463 35.69 8.37 -28.53
CA ASP A 463 36.48 7.86 -29.64
C ASP A 463 37.99 7.86 -29.38
N PHE A 464 38.41 7.22 -28.28
CA PHE A 464 39.82 6.98 -27.98
C PHE A 464 40.06 5.52 -27.55
N THR A 465 41.32 5.09 -27.68
CA THR A 465 41.75 3.76 -27.28
C THR A 465 42.63 3.82 -26.04
N TYR A 466 42.43 2.86 -25.13
CA TYR A 466 43.24 2.70 -23.94
C TYR A 466 43.52 1.21 -23.66
N PRO A 467 44.74 0.82 -23.20
CA PRO A 467 45.09 -0.60 -23.01
C PRO A 467 44.21 -1.28 -21.98
N GLU A 468 43.71 -2.48 -22.28
CA GLU A 468 42.75 -3.24 -21.46
C GLU A 468 43.30 -3.58 -20.07
N ASP A 469 44.59 -4.01 -20.00
CA ASP A 469 45.29 -4.30 -18.73
C ASP A 469 45.35 -3.09 -17.81
N LYS A 470 45.67 -1.91 -18.38
CA LYS A 470 45.67 -0.65 -17.65
C LYS A 470 44.28 -0.18 -17.24
N LEU A 471 43.23 -0.46 -18.04
CA LEU A 471 41.83 -0.19 -17.64
C LEU A 471 41.44 -0.97 -16.40
N ILE A 472 41.86 -2.25 -16.32
CA ILE A 472 41.59 -3.10 -15.16
C ILE A 472 42.32 -2.57 -13.91
N GLU A 473 43.61 -2.23 -14.06
CA GLU A 473 44.38 -1.63 -12.95
C GLU A 473 43.78 -0.29 -12.48
N LEU A 474 43.40 0.56 -13.42
CA LEU A 474 42.78 1.85 -13.14
C LEU A 474 41.45 1.67 -12.43
N ALA A 475 40.58 0.73 -12.86
CA ALA A 475 39.31 0.45 -12.21
C ALA A 475 39.50 0.04 -10.73
N LYS A 476 40.46 -0.83 -10.44
CA LYS A 476 40.84 -1.20 -9.06
C LYS A 476 41.33 -0.01 -8.26
N ALA A 477 42.14 0.85 -8.85
CA ALA A 477 42.67 2.03 -8.20
C ALA A 477 41.59 3.07 -7.90
N VAL A 478 40.66 3.29 -8.85
CA VAL A 478 39.50 4.17 -8.66
C VAL A 478 38.62 3.66 -7.52
N LYS A 479 38.26 2.37 -7.49
CA LYS A 479 37.48 1.79 -6.40
C LYS A 479 38.15 2.00 -5.05
N LYS A 480 39.44 1.69 -4.96
CA LYS A 480 40.22 1.85 -3.73
C LYS A 480 40.24 3.32 -3.24
N LEU A 481 40.36 4.26 -4.16
CA LEU A 481 40.31 5.70 -3.84
C LEU A 481 38.92 6.09 -3.31
N VAL A 482 37.86 5.65 -3.98
CA VAL A 482 36.47 5.93 -3.60
C VAL A 482 36.16 5.35 -2.22
N ASP A 483 36.58 4.11 -1.94
CA ASP A 483 36.43 3.48 -0.62
C ASP A 483 37.23 4.17 0.49
N GLY A 484 38.42 4.66 0.14
CA GLY A 484 39.29 5.37 1.06
C GLY A 484 38.76 6.74 1.50
N GLN A 485 38.19 7.49 0.59
CA GLN A 485 37.70 8.87 0.82
C GLN A 485 36.32 8.91 1.46
N ALA A 486 35.45 7.96 1.17
CA ALA A 486 34.07 7.97 1.62
C ALA A 486 33.82 7.05 2.83
N LYS A 487 34.67 7.16 3.88
CA LYS A 487 34.52 6.43 5.15
C LYS A 487 33.42 6.97 6.08
N PHE A 488 32.89 8.14 5.79
CA PHE A 488 31.91 8.81 6.65
C PHE A 488 30.48 8.59 6.15
N PRO A 489 29.51 8.28 7.03
CA PRO A 489 28.11 7.99 6.63
C PRO A 489 27.39 9.15 5.94
N ASP A 490 27.81 10.40 6.18
CA ASP A 490 27.23 11.63 5.66
C ASP A 490 28.05 12.30 4.55
N TRP A 491 28.98 11.58 3.94
CA TRP A 491 29.88 12.07 2.90
C TRP A 491 29.16 12.79 1.74
N ASN A 492 27.96 12.30 1.37
CA ASN A 492 27.14 12.84 0.29
C ASN A 492 26.56 14.24 0.57
N LYS A 493 26.62 14.71 1.84
CA LYS A 493 26.20 16.04 2.28
C LYS A 493 27.39 16.97 2.55
N ARG A 494 28.61 16.47 2.44
CA ARG A 494 29.84 17.19 2.79
C ARG A 494 30.62 17.57 1.53
N ASP A 495 30.59 18.86 1.20
CA ASP A 495 31.25 19.42 0.01
C ASP A 495 32.78 19.30 0.07
N ASP A 496 33.38 19.30 1.27
CA ASP A 496 34.81 19.09 1.48
C ASP A 496 35.24 17.67 1.05
N ILE A 497 34.50 16.64 1.40
CA ILE A 497 34.79 15.24 1.01
C ILE A 497 34.57 15.04 -0.47
N LYS A 498 33.51 15.59 -1.04
CA LYS A 498 33.24 15.55 -2.48
C LYS A 498 34.36 16.20 -3.29
N SER A 499 34.85 17.36 -2.82
CA SER A 499 35.94 18.07 -3.46
C SER A 499 37.25 17.28 -3.35
N ALA A 500 37.54 16.67 -2.20
CA ALA A 500 38.70 15.80 -2.01
C ALA A 500 38.64 14.57 -2.93
N LEU A 501 37.47 13.96 -3.07
CA LEU A 501 37.26 12.83 -3.99
C LEU A 501 37.47 13.24 -5.45
N LYS A 502 36.96 14.40 -5.88
CA LYS A 502 37.18 14.94 -7.22
C LYS A 502 38.67 15.16 -7.52
N VAL A 503 39.37 15.83 -6.61
CA VAL A 503 40.81 16.06 -6.76
C VAL A 503 41.57 14.74 -6.80
N GLY A 504 41.25 13.81 -5.90
CA GLY A 504 41.89 12.48 -5.88
C GLY A 504 41.67 11.70 -7.18
N LEU A 505 40.45 11.74 -7.76
CA LEU A 505 40.14 11.11 -9.05
C LEU A 505 40.92 11.76 -10.19
N ILE A 506 40.98 13.10 -10.26
CA ILE A 506 41.72 13.79 -11.31
C ILE A 506 43.20 13.42 -11.27
N LEU A 507 43.82 13.43 -10.08
CA LEU A 507 45.24 13.06 -9.92
C LEU A 507 45.50 11.59 -10.29
N LEU A 508 44.60 10.68 -9.89
CA LEU A 508 44.71 9.27 -10.21
C LEU A 508 44.59 9.00 -11.72
N LEU A 509 43.62 9.64 -12.37
CA LEU A 509 43.41 9.51 -13.82
C LEU A 509 44.60 10.09 -14.61
N ASP A 510 45.16 11.20 -14.16
CA ASP A 510 46.36 11.81 -14.74
C ASP A 510 47.57 10.88 -14.57
N GLU A 511 47.78 10.27 -13.40
CA GLU A 511 48.86 9.29 -13.15
C GLU A 511 48.79 8.11 -14.10
N PHE A 512 47.59 7.62 -14.43
CA PHE A 512 47.37 6.54 -15.38
C PHE A 512 47.36 7.03 -16.85
N GLY A 513 47.43 8.33 -17.11
CA GLY A 513 47.30 8.94 -18.42
C GLY A 513 45.95 8.68 -19.07
N TYR A 514 44.87 8.75 -18.27
CA TYR A 514 43.50 8.54 -18.72
C TYR A 514 42.65 9.80 -18.44
N PRO A 515 41.86 10.28 -19.41
CA PRO A 515 41.80 9.91 -20.81
C PRO A 515 43.04 10.44 -21.57
N PRO A 516 43.46 9.78 -22.65
CA PRO A 516 44.55 10.31 -23.49
C PRO A 516 44.13 11.48 -24.39
N VAL A 517 42.97 12.09 -24.06
CA VAL A 517 42.36 13.22 -24.77
C VAL A 517 41.93 14.28 -23.78
N GLU A 518 42.03 15.56 -24.13
CA GLU A 518 41.57 16.67 -23.26
C GLU A 518 40.05 16.82 -23.32
N ARG A 519 39.34 16.19 -22.37
CA ARG A 519 37.89 16.19 -22.27
C ARG A 519 37.45 16.24 -20.81
N ASP A 520 37.01 17.39 -20.36
CA ASP A 520 36.53 17.58 -18.97
C ASP A 520 35.30 16.73 -18.64
N GLU A 521 34.46 16.44 -19.62
CA GLU A 521 33.26 15.62 -19.46
C GLU A 521 33.56 14.19 -18.98
N VAL A 522 34.72 13.64 -19.35
CA VAL A 522 35.15 12.30 -18.91
C VAL A 522 35.29 12.25 -17.38
N TYR A 523 35.90 13.26 -16.79
CA TYR A 523 36.05 13.33 -15.33
C TYR A 523 34.71 13.46 -14.62
N VAL A 524 33.77 14.22 -15.18
CA VAL A 524 32.42 14.38 -14.63
C VAL A 524 31.69 13.04 -14.59
N GLU A 525 31.73 12.27 -15.66
CA GLU A 525 31.02 10.98 -15.73
C GLU A 525 31.60 9.92 -14.81
N ILE A 526 32.93 9.87 -14.64
CA ILE A 526 33.59 8.99 -13.67
C ILE A 526 33.20 9.39 -12.24
N PHE A 527 33.16 10.68 -11.96
CA PHE A 527 32.75 11.19 -10.67
C PHE A 527 31.28 10.86 -10.36
N GLU A 528 30.38 11.00 -11.33
CA GLU A 528 28.97 10.61 -11.17
C GLU A 528 28.80 9.11 -10.85
N GLN A 529 29.61 8.23 -11.48
CA GLN A 529 29.62 6.81 -11.16
C GLN A 529 30.11 6.57 -9.72
N ALA A 530 31.16 7.27 -9.29
CA ALA A 530 31.69 7.18 -7.93
C ALA A 530 30.66 7.66 -6.88
N GLU A 531 29.95 8.76 -7.16
CA GLU A 531 28.85 9.21 -6.29
C GLU A 531 27.71 8.22 -6.24
N ASN A 532 27.30 7.65 -7.38
CA ASN A 532 26.23 6.65 -7.44
C ASN A 532 26.60 5.40 -6.63
N PHE A 533 27.79 4.88 -6.82
CA PHE A 533 28.29 3.71 -6.10
C PHE A 533 28.25 3.93 -4.59
N LYS A 534 28.83 5.02 -4.12
CA LYS A 534 28.89 5.31 -2.68
C LYS A 534 27.54 5.66 -2.04
N LYS A 535 26.65 6.32 -2.76
CA LYS A 535 25.31 6.65 -2.28
C LYS A 535 24.49 5.40 -1.97
N ASN A 536 24.77 4.30 -2.63
CA ASN A 536 24.01 3.06 -2.51
C ASN A 536 24.71 1.96 -1.70
N GLN A 537 25.93 2.22 -1.18
CA GLN A 537 26.65 1.31 -0.26
C GLN A 537 26.19 1.39 1.22
N ASN A 538 25.38 2.40 1.59
CA ASN A 538 24.92 2.61 2.99
C ASN A 538 23.46 2.13 3.10
#